data_3fc74cfcdb06af98707451325ddb5478
#
_entry.id   3fc74cfcdb06af98707451325ddb5478
#
_cell.length_a   1.000
_cell.length_b   1.000
_cell.length_c   1.000
_cell.angle_alpha   90.00
_cell.angle_beta   90.00
_cell.angle_gamma   90.00
#
_symmetry.space_group_name_H-M   'P 1'
#
loop_
_entity.id
_entity.type
_entity.pdbx_description
1 polymer ?
#
loop_
_entity_poly.entity_id
_entity_poly.type
_entity_poly.pdbx_seq_one_letter_code
_entity_poly.pdbx_strand_id
1 'polypeptide(L)'
;IAVKDPETFKSWLEKFGAEKIILGADANNEKVAVSGWQEESEKELIPFIAEYKKEGVVYVICTDISKDGMLQGPAFDLYDRILAENPEIKLIASGGISKFDELLELSESGCEGTIIGKAIYEGRISLKQLENYILNDGQ
;
A
#
# COMPACT_ATOMS: atom_id res chain seq x y z
N ILE A 1 0.04 9.05 -12.65
CA ILE A 1 -1.16 9.17 -13.47
C ILE A 1 -2.36 9.62 -12.65
N ALA A 2 -2.70 8.93 -11.57
CA ALA A 2 -3.88 9.23 -10.77
C ALA A 2 -3.97 10.68 -10.25
N VAL A 3 -2.85 11.37 -10.08
CA VAL A 3 -2.81 12.79 -9.69
C VAL A 3 -2.75 13.72 -10.92
N LYS A 4 -1.87 13.41 -11.88
CA LYS A 4 -1.58 14.31 -13.02
C LYS A 4 -2.53 14.17 -14.20
N ASP A 5 -3.13 12.99 -14.36
CA ASP A 5 -4.06 12.68 -15.45
C ASP A 5 -5.14 11.71 -14.97
N PRO A 6 -6.04 12.18 -14.09
CA PRO A 6 -7.07 11.34 -13.48
C PRO A 6 -8.06 10.76 -14.51
N GLU A 7 -8.31 11.45 -15.60
CA GLU A 7 -9.24 10.97 -16.63
C GLU A 7 -8.70 9.70 -17.33
N THR A 8 -7.41 9.65 -17.61
CA THR A 8 -6.77 8.44 -18.14
C THR A 8 -6.86 7.29 -17.14
N PHE A 9 -6.60 7.53 -15.86
CA PHE A 9 -6.72 6.49 -14.83
C PHE A 9 -8.16 5.95 -14.74
N LYS A 10 -9.16 6.82 -14.74
CA LYS A 10 -10.58 6.44 -14.71
C LYS A 10 -10.96 5.62 -15.95
N SER A 11 -10.49 6.01 -17.14
CA SER A 11 -10.74 5.27 -18.36
C SER A 11 -10.18 3.85 -18.32
N TRP A 12 -9.01 3.66 -17.69
CA TRP A 12 -8.43 2.33 -17.48
C TRP A 12 -9.24 1.51 -16.48
N LEU A 13 -9.70 2.14 -15.41
CA LEU A 13 -10.55 1.49 -14.41
C LEU A 13 -11.86 0.98 -15.05
N GLU A 14 -12.51 1.79 -15.87
CA GLU A 14 -13.71 1.40 -16.64
C GLU A 14 -13.42 0.27 -17.64
N LYS A 15 -12.32 0.39 -18.38
CA LYS A 15 -11.97 -0.56 -19.44
C LYS A 15 -11.52 -1.93 -18.91
N PHE A 16 -10.72 -1.96 -17.86
CA PHE A 16 -10.08 -3.17 -17.37
C PHE A 16 -10.71 -3.72 -16.08
N GLY A 17 -11.45 -2.90 -15.37
CA GLY A 17 -12.15 -3.27 -14.12
C GLY A 17 -11.29 -3.14 -12.86
N ALA A 18 -11.97 -3.05 -11.72
CA ALA A 18 -11.36 -2.84 -10.42
C ALA A 18 -10.45 -3.98 -9.95
N GLU A 19 -10.62 -5.18 -10.51
CA GLU A 19 -9.78 -6.34 -10.19
C GLU A 19 -8.41 -6.32 -10.88
N LYS A 20 -8.23 -5.46 -11.88
CA LYS A 20 -6.99 -5.38 -12.66
C LYS A 20 -6.25 -4.06 -12.52
N ILE A 21 -6.89 -3.07 -11.94
CA ILE A 21 -6.32 -1.73 -11.74
C ILE A 21 -6.11 -1.50 -10.25
N ILE A 22 -4.90 -1.18 -9.88
CA ILE A 22 -4.52 -0.87 -8.49
C ILE A 22 -4.14 0.60 -8.43
N LEU A 23 -4.69 1.34 -7.46
CA LEU A 23 -4.29 2.71 -7.20
C LEU A 23 -2.96 2.73 -6.44
N GLY A 24 -1.92 3.27 -7.04
CA GLY A 24 -0.68 3.61 -6.35
C GLY A 24 -0.85 4.97 -5.63
N ALA A 25 -0.77 4.95 -4.32
CA ALA A 25 -0.92 6.13 -3.46
C ALA A 25 0.27 6.23 -2.51
N ASP A 26 1.44 6.50 -3.06
CA ASP A 26 2.65 6.68 -2.26
C ASP A 26 2.57 7.98 -1.47
N ALA A 27 3.01 7.95 -0.24
CA ALA A 27 2.84 9.04 0.71
C ALA A 27 4.17 9.54 1.27
N ASN A 28 4.28 10.85 1.37
CA ASN A 28 5.29 11.54 2.16
C ASN A 28 4.57 12.53 3.08
N ASN A 29 4.77 12.40 4.40
CA ASN A 29 4.08 13.24 5.38
C ASN A 29 2.56 13.31 5.16
N GLU A 30 1.94 12.16 4.85
CA GLU A 30 0.50 12.02 4.59
C GLU A 30 -0.03 12.73 3.34
N LYS A 31 0.85 13.26 2.51
CA LYS A 31 0.53 13.79 1.19
C LYS A 31 0.95 12.84 0.09
N VAL A 32 0.19 12.84 -1.00
CA VAL A 32 0.46 11.96 -2.13
C VAL A 32 1.73 12.41 -2.85
N ALA A 33 2.71 11.52 -2.94
CA ALA A 33 3.93 11.74 -3.70
C ALA A 33 3.73 11.41 -5.18
N VAL A 34 4.36 12.18 -6.05
CA VAL A 34 4.27 12.03 -7.51
C VAL A 34 5.65 12.06 -8.16
N SER A 35 5.71 11.79 -9.46
CA SER A 35 6.95 11.89 -10.25
C SER A 35 8.10 11.03 -9.70
N GLY A 36 7.81 9.78 -9.29
CA GLY A 36 8.83 8.91 -8.73
C GLY A 36 9.40 9.44 -7.41
N TRP A 37 8.54 10.03 -6.58
CA TRP A 37 8.85 10.62 -5.27
C TRP A 37 9.65 11.94 -5.31
N GLN A 38 9.82 12.52 -6.49
CA GLN A 38 10.56 13.77 -6.65
C GLN A 38 9.73 15.01 -6.32
N GLU A 39 8.42 14.88 -6.33
CA GLU A 39 7.49 15.97 -6.06
C GLU A 39 6.43 15.51 -5.04
N GLU A 40 6.08 16.38 -4.12
CA GLU A 40 4.94 16.23 -3.23
C GLU A 40 3.74 16.96 -3.81
N SER A 41 2.59 16.31 -3.83
CA SER A 41 1.35 16.99 -4.26
C SER A 41 0.69 17.68 -3.08
N GLU A 42 -0.19 18.64 -3.34
CA GLU A 42 -1.01 19.27 -2.29
C GLU A 42 -2.14 18.35 -1.80
N LYS A 43 -2.30 17.17 -2.40
CA LYS A 43 -3.40 16.24 -2.07
C LYS A 43 -3.07 15.43 -0.83
N GLU A 44 -3.96 15.51 0.15
CA GLU A 44 -3.95 14.67 1.34
C GLU A 44 -4.27 13.20 0.95
N LEU A 45 -3.52 12.25 1.49
CA LEU A 45 -3.58 10.85 1.12
C LEU A 45 -4.96 10.20 1.34
N ILE A 46 -5.52 10.34 2.54
CA ILE A 46 -6.78 9.66 2.90
C ILE A 46 -7.97 10.18 2.10
N PRO A 47 -8.17 11.50 1.95
CA PRO A 47 -9.19 12.03 1.04
C PRO A 47 -8.99 11.62 -0.42
N PHE A 48 -7.75 11.55 -0.88
CA PHE A 48 -7.42 11.09 -2.23
C PHE A 48 -7.86 9.63 -2.48
N ILE A 49 -7.58 8.74 -1.54
CA ILE A 49 -8.06 7.35 -1.59
C ILE A 49 -9.58 7.30 -1.59
N ALA A 50 -10.25 8.08 -0.74
CA ALA A 50 -11.70 8.15 -0.65
C ALA A 50 -12.35 8.62 -1.95
N GLU A 51 -11.76 9.59 -2.64
CA GLU A 51 -12.20 10.03 -3.98
C GLU A 51 -12.17 8.86 -4.98
N TYR A 52 -11.05 8.16 -5.08
CA TYR A 52 -10.92 7.04 -6.01
C TYR A 52 -11.76 5.82 -5.63
N LYS A 53 -12.02 5.61 -4.35
CA LYS A 53 -12.99 4.60 -3.89
C LYS A 53 -14.38 4.88 -4.48
N LYS A 54 -14.82 6.13 -4.50
CA LYS A 54 -16.10 6.52 -5.13
C LYS A 54 -16.13 6.27 -6.63
N GLU A 55 -14.98 6.33 -7.30
CA GLU A 55 -14.83 6.01 -8.72
C GLU A 55 -14.77 4.51 -9.00
N GLY A 56 -14.77 3.66 -7.97
CA GLY A 56 -14.79 2.20 -8.09
C GLY A 56 -13.47 1.49 -7.82
N VAL A 57 -12.43 2.19 -7.36
CA VAL A 57 -11.16 1.56 -6.94
C VAL A 57 -11.41 0.66 -5.73
N VAL A 58 -10.87 -0.56 -5.78
CA VAL A 58 -10.92 -1.55 -4.72
C VAL A 58 -9.52 -1.76 -4.11
N TYR A 59 -8.50 -1.91 -4.94
CA TYR A 59 -7.12 -2.18 -4.51
C TYR A 59 -6.29 -0.91 -4.47
N VAL A 60 -5.59 -0.70 -3.35
CA VAL A 60 -4.67 0.43 -3.15
C VAL A 60 -3.32 -0.10 -2.65
N ILE A 61 -2.23 0.27 -3.31
CA ILE A 61 -0.88 0.12 -2.75
C ILE A 61 -0.48 1.46 -2.16
N CYS A 62 -0.11 1.46 -0.88
CA CYS A 62 0.43 2.64 -0.21
C CYS A 62 1.84 2.37 0.28
N THR A 63 2.78 3.17 -0.19
CA THR A 63 4.16 3.20 0.31
C THR A 63 4.36 4.47 1.12
N ASP A 64 4.70 4.35 2.40
CA ASP A 64 5.26 5.48 3.14
C ASP A 64 6.73 5.60 2.75
N ILE A 65 7.04 6.60 1.92
CA ILE A 65 8.40 6.76 1.37
C ILE A 65 9.44 7.16 2.42
N SER A 66 9.01 7.70 3.56
CA SER A 66 9.89 7.98 4.69
C SER A 66 10.35 6.71 5.41
N LYS A 67 9.61 5.62 5.26
CA LYS A 67 9.90 4.30 5.82
C LYS A 67 10.59 3.36 4.84
N ASP A 68 10.41 3.59 3.53
CA ASP A 68 10.90 2.67 2.51
C ASP A 68 12.42 2.48 2.57
N GLY A 69 12.85 1.23 2.56
CA GLY A 69 14.26 0.85 2.65
C GLY A 69 14.95 1.10 3.98
N MET A 70 14.28 1.67 4.97
CA MET A 70 14.87 2.03 6.27
C MET A 70 14.97 0.83 7.23
N LEU A 71 14.20 -0.24 7.02
CA LEU A 71 14.17 -1.42 7.90
C LEU A 71 13.86 -1.07 9.38
N GLN A 72 12.97 -0.11 9.59
CA GLN A 72 12.58 0.40 10.91
C GLN A 72 11.12 0.11 11.26
N GLY A 73 10.47 -0.70 10.46
CA GLY A 73 9.06 -1.02 10.58
C GLY A 73 8.17 -0.22 9.63
N PRO A 74 7.00 -0.77 9.28
CA PRO A 74 6.03 -0.13 8.40
C PRO A 74 5.26 1.00 9.12
N ALA A 75 4.50 1.77 8.35
CA ALA A 75 3.68 2.87 8.85
C ALA A 75 2.32 2.37 9.37
N PHE A 76 2.30 1.57 10.44
CA PHE A 76 1.09 0.96 11.01
C PHE A 76 -0.03 1.98 11.25
N ASP A 77 0.26 3.08 11.95
CA ASP A 77 -0.74 4.11 12.27
C ASP A 77 -1.39 4.70 11.02
N LEU A 78 -0.62 4.90 9.96
CA LEU A 78 -1.14 5.41 8.68
C LEU A 78 -2.09 4.39 8.05
N TYR A 79 -1.70 3.12 8.00
CA TYR A 79 -2.51 2.06 7.42
C TYR A 79 -3.80 1.83 8.20
N ASP A 80 -3.73 1.84 9.53
CA ASP A 80 -4.90 1.74 10.39
C ASP A 80 -5.91 2.88 10.13
N ARG A 81 -5.43 4.12 9.96
CA ARG A 81 -6.29 5.26 9.63
C ARG A 81 -6.90 5.16 8.23
N ILE A 82 -6.12 4.71 7.24
CA ILE A 82 -6.64 4.49 5.88
C ILE A 82 -7.80 3.49 5.92
N LEU A 83 -7.62 2.36 6.59
CA LEU A 83 -8.61 1.30 6.71
C LEU A 83 -9.82 1.71 7.56
N ALA A 84 -9.61 2.48 8.63
CA ALA A 84 -10.70 3.00 9.47
C ALA A 84 -11.64 3.92 8.69
N GLU A 85 -11.10 4.78 7.84
CA GLU A 85 -11.89 5.71 7.01
C GLU A 85 -12.38 5.10 5.69
N ASN A 86 -11.72 4.07 5.20
CA ASN A 86 -12.05 3.36 3.96
C ASN A 86 -12.07 1.83 4.19
N PRO A 87 -13.03 1.30 4.98
CA PRO A 87 -13.01 -0.10 5.44
C PRO A 87 -13.17 -1.14 4.32
N GLU A 88 -13.67 -0.74 3.16
CA GLU A 88 -13.89 -1.63 2.01
C GLU A 88 -12.70 -1.69 1.06
N ILE A 89 -11.69 -0.84 1.25
CA ILE A 89 -10.46 -0.84 0.45
C ILE A 89 -9.62 -2.07 0.81
N LYS A 90 -9.10 -2.72 -0.21
CA LYS A 90 -8.09 -3.77 -0.09
C LYS A 90 -6.71 -3.12 -0.14
N LEU A 91 -6.15 -2.85 1.02
CA LEU A 91 -4.89 -2.12 1.18
C LEU A 91 -3.69 -3.07 1.13
N ILE A 92 -2.74 -2.75 0.26
CA ILE A 92 -1.44 -3.40 0.17
C ILE A 92 -0.41 -2.46 0.78
N ALA A 93 0.17 -2.87 1.91
CA ALA A 93 1.17 -2.09 2.62
C ALA A 93 2.55 -2.23 1.97
N SER A 94 3.29 -1.14 1.89
CA SER A 94 4.64 -1.12 1.32
C SER A 94 5.55 -0.15 2.08
N GLY A 95 6.81 -0.53 2.20
CA GLY A 95 7.85 0.29 2.83
C GLY A 95 8.10 -0.02 4.31
N GLY A 96 9.36 -0.10 4.68
CA GLY A 96 9.82 -0.20 6.05
C GLY A 96 9.81 -1.59 6.68
N ILE A 97 9.25 -2.60 6.03
CA ILE A 97 9.22 -3.98 6.56
C ILE A 97 10.62 -4.42 6.94
N SER A 98 10.79 -4.84 8.20
CA SER A 98 12.10 -5.20 8.77
C SER A 98 12.16 -6.62 9.35
N LYS A 99 11.04 -7.18 9.79
CA LYS A 99 10.96 -8.50 10.41
C LYS A 99 9.63 -9.19 10.11
N PHE A 100 9.61 -10.50 10.27
CA PHE A 100 8.46 -11.34 9.94
C PHE A 100 7.20 -11.00 10.76
N ASP A 101 7.35 -10.70 12.05
CA ASP A 101 6.21 -10.43 12.94
C ASP A 101 5.36 -9.24 12.47
N GLU A 102 5.98 -8.28 11.76
CA GLU A 102 5.28 -7.13 11.20
C GLU A 102 4.26 -7.52 10.12
N LEU A 103 4.49 -8.64 9.42
CA LEU A 103 3.53 -9.17 8.44
C LEU A 103 2.26 -9.67 9.12
N LEU A 104 2.41 -10.33 10.27
CA LEU A 104 1.28 -10.80 11.07
C LEU A 104 0.47 -9.62 11.59
N GLU A 105 1.14 -8.60 12.11
CA GLU A 105 0.52 -7.37 12.63
C GLU A 105 -0.25 -6.63 11.52
N LEU A 106 0.32 -6.48 10.33
CA LEU A 106 -0.37 -5.89 9.18
C LEU A 106 -1.58 -6.69 8.74
N SER A 107 -1.50 -8.02 8.76
CA SER A 107 -2.62 -8.90 8.46
C SER A 107 -3.74 -8.74 9.48
N GLU A 108 -3.42 -8.68 10.77
CA GLU A 108 -4.38 -8.45 11.86
C GLU A 108 -5.03 -7.07 11.77
N SER A 109 -4.30 -6.05 11.34
CA SER A 109 -4.83 -4.71 11.07
C SER A 109 -5.80 -4.65 9.89
N GLY A 110 -5.86 -5.69 9.08
CA GLY A 110 -6.78 -5.79 7.94
C GLY A 110 -6.17 -5.44 6.59
N CYS A 111 -4.85 -5.37 6.48
CA CYS A 111 -4.19 -5.25 5.18
C CYS A 111 -4.40 -6.50 4.33
N GLU A 112 -4.72 -6.30 3.06
CA GLU A 112 -4.90 -7.38 2.07
C GLU A 112 -3.58 -8.08 1.72
N GLY A 113 -2.50 -7.31 1.71
CA GLY A 113 -1.18 -7.82 1.37
C GLY A 113 -0.08 -6.87 1.78
N THR A 114 1.16 -7.34 1.61
CA THR A 114 2.36 -6.59 1.95
C THR A 114 3.45 -6.81 0.91
N ILE A 115 4.08 -5.74 0.48
CA ILE A 115 5.25 -5.80 -0.38
C ILE A 115 6.51 -5.83 0.50
N ILE A 116 7.31 -6.87 0.33
CA ILE A 116 8.56 -7.06 1.06
C ILE A 116 9.73 -6.94 0.08
N GLY A 117 10.65 -6.06 0.36
CA GLY A 117 11.84 -5.85 -0.48
C GLY A 117 13.13 -6.13 0.29
N LYS A 118 13.76 -5.08 0.78
CA LYS A 118 15.08 -5.09 1.41
C LYS A 118 15.24 -6.12 2.53
N ALA A 119 14.20 -6.38 3.32
CA ALA A 119 14.24 -7.36 4.41
C ALA A 119 14.57 -8.79 3.93
N ILE A 120 14.14 -9.17 2.73
CA ILE A 120 14.52 -10.46 2.11
C ILE A 120 15.98 -10.44 1.67
N TYR A 121 16.40 -9.40 0.97
CA TYR A 121 17.77 -9.29 0.45
C TYR A 121 18.82 -9.22 1.57
N GLU A 122 18.46 -8.63 2.70
CA GLU A 122 19.32 -8.52 3.88
C GLU A 122 19.21 -9.73 4.83
N GLY A 123 18.41 -10.74 4.47
CA GLY A 123 18.27 -11.97 5.25
C GLY A 123 17.49 -11.81 6.57
N ARG A 124 16.75 -10.73 6.75
CA ARG A 124 15.92 -10.51 7.95
C ARG A 124 14.62 -11.32 7.93
N ILE A 125 14.11 -11.59 6.72
CA ILE A 125 12.97 -12.46 6.48
C ILE A 125 13.42 -13.52 5.48
N SER A 126 13.32 -14.80 5.85
CA SER A 126 13.69 -15.90 4.98
C SER A 126 12.52 -16.35 4.10
N LEU A 127 12.84 -16.86 2.92
CA LEU A 127 11.84 -17.46 2.03
C LEU A 127 11.09 -18.62 2.70
N LYS A 128 11.76 -19.37 3.59
CA LYS A 128 11.13 -20.45 4.33
C LYS A 128 10.08 -19.96 5.32
N GLN A 129 10.28 -18.82 5.97
CA GLN A 129 9.24 -18.20 6.82
C GLN A 129 8.01 -17.81 5.98
N LEU A 130 8.23 -17.25 4.79
CA LEU A 130 7.15 -16.86 3.88
C LEU A 130 6.42 -18.08 3.33
N GLU A 131 7.14 -19.14 2.95
CA GLU A 131 6.55 -20.40 2.52
C GLU A 131 5.64 -20.99 3.60
N ASN A 132 6.13 -21.08 4.83
CA ASN A 132 5.35 -21.58 5.96
C ASN A 132 4.11 -20.72 6.23
N TYR A 133 4.21 -19.40 6.12
CA TYR A 133 3.07 -18.49 6.25
C TYR A 133 2.01 -18.76 5.19
N ILE A 134 2.41 -18.86 3.92
CA ILE A 134 1.47 -19.13 2.81
C ILE A 134 0.78 -20.48 2.96
N LEU A 135 1.51 -21.51 3.41
CA LEU A 135 0.96 -22.85 3.57
C LEU A 135 0.01 -23.00 4.76
N ASN A 136 0.19 -22.21 5.82
CA ASN A 136 -0.58 -22.37 7.06
C ASN A 136 -1.64 -21.30 7.27
N ASP A 137 -1.38 -20.06 6.85
CA ASP A 137 -2.23 -18.89 7.11
C ASP A 137 -2.82 -18.28 5.83
N GLY A 138 -2.24 -18.59 4.68
CA GLY A 138 -2.71 -18.10 3.37
C GLY A 138 -3.93 -18.84 2.82
N GLN A 139 -4.52 -19.64 3.63
CA GLN A 139 -5.74 -20.37 3.37
C GLN A 139 -6.86 -19.82 4.28
#